data_660b0310ba8998e1a649169b94b4f611
#
_entry.id   660b0310ba8998e1a649169b94b4f611
#
_cell.length_a   1.000
_cell.length_b   1.000
_cell.length_c   1.000
_cell.angle_alpha   90.00
_cell.angle_beta   90.00
_cell.angle_gamma   90.00
#
_symmetry.space_group_name_H-M   'P 1'
#
loop_
_entity.id
_entity.type
_entity.pdbx_description
1 polymer ?
#
loop_
_entity_poly.entity_id
_entity_poly.type
_entity_poly.pdbx_seq_one_letter_code
_entity_poly.pdbx_strand_id
1 'polypeptide(L)'
;VADAIKKSEVLLAATIRMDSAAVAAGIAAAHMQTSLLAYHDENALSCTIALAYYCAREYYFIFRELPAGKGFADLVFLPRHTHPEKPALIIELKWDKSALGAIGQIKDRVYTEPFADYKGRLLLVGINYDRKTKKHECIIEELTK
;
A
#
# COMPACT_ATOMS: atom_id res chain seq x y z
N VAL A 1 -14.71 16.37 -3.56
CA VAL A 1 -14.57 15.23 -4.47
C VAL A 1 -13.38 15.40 -5.39
N ALA A 2 -13.28 16.51 -6.11
CA ALA A 2 -12.14 16.79 -7.00
C ALA A 2 -10.82 16.85 -6.23
N ASP A 3 -10.82 17.41 -5.03
CA ASP A 3 -9.64 17.51 -4.18
C ASP A 3 -9.18 16.13 -3.69
N ALA A 4 -10.10 15.26 -3.32
CA ALA A 4 -9.79 13.90 -2.89
C ALA A 4 -9.19 13.06 -4.03
N ILE A 5 -9.70 13.22 -5.26
CA ILE A 5 -9.16 12.56 -6.44
C ILE A 5 -7.73 13.03 -6.71
N LYS A 6 -7.50 14.32 -6.65
CA LYS A 6 -6.18 14.89 -6.88
C LYS A 6 -5.16 14.42 -5.84
N LYS A 7 -5.54 14.36 -4.57
CA LYS A 7 -4.69 13.84 -3.50
C LYS A 7 -4.35 12.37 -3.73
N SER A 8 -5.32 11.59 -4.20
CA SER A 8 -5.11 10.18 -4.53
C SER A 8 -4.11 10.01 -5.69
N GLU A 9 -4.19 10.85 -6.72
CA GLU A 9 -3.24 10.84 -7.84
C GLU A 9 -1.83 11.18 -7.37
N VAL A 10 -1.69 12.17 -6.51
CA VAL A 10 -0.40 12.57 -5.94
C VAL A 10 0.19 11.42 -5.12
N LEU A 11 -0.63 10.75 -4.32
CA LEU A 11 -0.19 9.61 -3.51
C LEU A 11 0.29 8.46 -4.38
N LEU A 12 -0.46 8.11 -5.42
CA LEU A 12 -0.07 7.04 -6.33
C LEU A 12 1.25 7.37 -7.04
N ALA A 13 1.40 8.59 -7.53
CA ALA A 13 2.63 9.04 -8.18
C ALA A 13 3.84 8.96 -7.23
N ALA A 14 3.66 9.36 -5.97
CA ALA A 14 4.71 9.27 -4.95
C ALA A 14 5.11 7.81 -4.70
N THR A 15 4.14 6.91 -4.66
CA THR A 15 4.40 5.48 -4.45
C THR A 15 5.21 4.89 -5.61
N ILE A 16 4.83 5.20 -6.84
CA ILE A 16 5.51 4.69 -8.04
C ILE A 16 6.95 5.19 -8.14
N ARG A 17 7.22 6.43 -7.74
CA ARG A 17 8.59 6.96 -7.72
C ARG A 17 9.35 6.60 -6.43
N MET A 18 8.75 5.80 -5.56
CA MET A 18 9.35 5.31 -4.32
C MET A 18 9.70 6.42 -3.31
N ASP A 19 8.88 7.46 -3.27
CA ASP A 19 9.03 8.55 -2.29
C ASP A 19 8.31 8.19 -0.99
N SER A 20 9.00 7.42 -0.15
CA SER A 20 8.44 6.89 1.11
C SER A 20 7.94 7.99 2.04
N ALA A 21 8.66 9.09 2.14
CA ALA A 21 8.28 10.21 3.02
C ALA A 21 6.97 10.86 2.55
N ALA A 22 6.82 11.08 1.25
CA ALA A 22 5.60 11.64 0.69
C ALA A 22 4.41 10.71 0.86
N VAL A 23 4.63 9.38 0.71
CA VAL A 23 3.59 8.38 0.92
C VAL A 23 3.15 8.36 2.39
N ALA A 24 4.09 8.35 3.33
CA ALA A 24 3.79 8.38 4.76
C ALA A 24 2.97 9.63 5.12
N ALA A 25 3.36 10.79 4.60
CA ALA A 25 2.65 12.05 4.85
C ALA A 25 1.23 12.03 4.26
N GLY A 26 1.07 11.51 3.04
CA GLY A 26 -0.25 11.41 2.39
C GLY A 26 -1.19 10.48 3.14
N ILE A 27 -0.69 9.35 3.61
CA ILE A 27 -1.48 8.40 4.40
C ILE A 27 -1.83 8.99 5.77
N ALA A 28 -0.89 9.68 6.41
CA ALA A 28 -1.14 10.36 7.68
C ALA A 28 -2.27 11.38 7.55
N ALA A 29 -2.27 12.17 6.48
CA ALA A 29 -3.33 13.15 6.22
C ALA A 29 -4.69 12.47 6.04
N ALA A 30 -4.74 11.38 5.27
CA ALA A 30 -5.98 10.63 5.04
C ALA A 30 -6.48 9.99 6.33
N HIS A 31 -5.58 9.39 7.12
CA HIS A 31 -5.93 8.75 8.39
C HIS A 31 -6.45 9.75 9.41
N MET A 32 -5.86 10.95 9.44
CA MET A 32 -6.31 12.01 10.34
C MET A 32 -7.74 12.46 10.05
N GLN A 33 -8.13 12.51 8.79
CA GLN A 33 -9.50 12.86 8.39
C GLN A 33 -10.52 11.79 8.80
N THR A 34 -10.13 10.52 8.80
CA THR A 34 -11.03 9.41 9.15
C THR A 34 -11.03 9.08 10.63
N SER A 35 -10.02 9.48 11.38
CA SER A 35 -9.91 9.19 12.81
C SER A 35 -11.01 9.84 13.65
N LEU A 36 -11.66 10.86 13.13
CA LEU A 36 -12.83 11.49 13.77
C LEU A 36 -14.01 10.54 13.86
N LEU A 37 -13.99 9.40 13.18
CA LEU A 37 -15.08 8.44 13.12
C LEU A 37 -14.83 7.18 13.97
N ALA A 38 -13.91 7.26 14.92
CA ALA A 38 -13.76 6.30 16.01
C ALA A 38 -13.22 4.91 15.67
N TYR A 39 -12.32 4.81 14.73
CA TYR A 39 -11.57 3.58 14.53
C TYR A 39 -10.12 3.74 14.87
N HIS A 40 -9.58 2.80 15.63
CA HIS A 40 -8.17 2.80 15.97
C HIS A 40 -7.61 1.39 15.87
N ASP A 41 -7.87 0.72 14.75
CA ASP A 41 -7.34 -0.62 14.51
C ASP A 41 -6.78 -0.76 13.10
N GLU A 42 -6.11 -1.89 12.87
CA GLU A 42 -5.46 -2.19 11.60
C GLU A 42 -6.45 -2.25 10.43
N ASN A 43 -7.67 -2.74 10.69
CA ASN A 43 -8.69 -2.82 9.65
C ASN A 43 -9.15 -1.44 9.20
N ALA A 44 -9.30 -0.51 10.13
CA ALA A 44 -9.64 0.88 9.81
C ALA A 44 -8.54 1.54 8.99
N LEU A 45 -7.28 1.28 9.33
CA LEU A 45 -6.14 1.77 8.56
C LEU A 45 -6.17 1.22 7.13
N SER A 46 -6.45 -0.07 6.97
CA SER A 46 -6.58 -0.70 5.66
C SER A 46 -7.65 -0.02 4.80
N CYS A 47 -8.83 0.24 5.38
CA CYS A 47 -9.91 0.94 4.68
C CYS A 47 -9.49 2.36 4.28
N THR A 48 -8.83 3.08 5.18
CA THR A 48 -8.34 4.44 4.93
C THR A 48 -7.36 4.45 3.75
N ILE A 49 -6.44 3.50 3.73
CA ILE A 49 -5.43 3.42 2.67
C ILE A 49 -6.08 3.07 1.34
N ALA A 50 -7.03 2.14 1.32
CA ALA A 50 -7.76 1.80 0.11
C ALA A 50 -8.45 3.03 -0.49
N LEU A 51 -9.05 3.88 0.36
CA LEU A 51 -9.67 5.12 -0.07
C LEU A 51 -8.65 6.16 -0.54
N ALA A 52 -7.50 6.24 0.13
CA ALA A 52 -6.44 7.17 -0.24
C ALA A 52 -5.87 6.88 -1.63
N TYR A 53 -5.92 5.63 -2.06
CA TYR A 53 -5.51 5.21 -3.40
C TYR A 53 -6.67 5.07 -4.38
N TYR A 54 -7.75 5.79 -4.15
CA TYR A 54 -8.97 5.60 -4.96
C TYR A 54 -8.74 5.71 -6.47
N CYS A 55 -7.93 6.66 -6.93
CA CYS A 55 -7.65 6.84 -8.36
C CYS A 55 -6.88 5.68 -8.98
N ALA A 56 -6.24 4.85 -8.17
CA ALA A 56 -5.48 3.71 -8.67
C ALA A 56 -6.36 2.72 -9.43
N ARG A 57 -7.66 2.71 -9.18
CA ARG A 57 -8.62 1.85 -9.90
C ARG A 57 -8.63 2.08 -11.40
N GLU A 58 -8.24 3.27 -11.85
CA GLU A 58 -8.15 3.57 -13.28
C GLU A 58 -7.04 2.79 -13.95
N TYR A 59 -5.95 2.51 -13.23
CA TYR A 59 -4.74 1.88 -13.77
C TYR A 59 -4.54 0.45 -13.31
N TYR A 60 -5.21 0.05 -12.22
CA TYR A 60 -4.96 -1.21 -11.51
C TYR A 60 -6.25 -1.96 -11.19
N PHE A 61 -6.13 -3.29 -11.16
CA PHE A 61 -7.03 -4.11 -10.37
C PHE A 61 -6.54 -4.10 -8.94
N ILE A 62 -7.43 -3.80 -8.00
CA ILE A 62 -7.09 -3.72 -6.58
C ILE A 62 -7.71 -4.88 -5.84
N PHE A 63 -6.89 -5.67 -5.15
CA PHE A 63 -7.32 -6.81 -4.36
C PHE A 63 -6.99 -6.55 -2.89
N ARG A 64 -7.96 -6.79 -2.03
CA ARG A 64 -7.76 -6.78 -0.58
C ARG A 64 -7.66 -8.21 -0.08
N GLU A 65 -6.71 -8.46 0.81
CA GLU A 65 -6.52 -9.78 1.42
C GLU A 65 -6.32 -10.89 0.38
N LEU A 66 -5.52 -10.60 -0.65
CA LEU A 66 -5.21 -11.61 -1.67
C LEU A 66 -4.33 -12.71 -1.06
N PRO A 67 -4.73 -14.01 -1.20
CA PRO A 67 -3.89 -15.09 -0.72
C PRO A 67 -2.50 -15.06 -1.36
N ALA A 68 -1.46 -15.10 -0.52
CA ALA A 68 -0.07 -15.08 -0.95
C ALA A 68 0.73 -16.07 -0.08
N GLY A 69 0.89 -17.28 -0.54
CA GLY A 69 1.58 -18.32 0.21
C GLY A 69 0.84 -18.70 1.49
N LYS A 70 1.49 -18.48 2.65
CA LYS A 70 0.95 -18.88 3.96
C LYS A 70 -0.01 -17.85 4.57
N GLY A 71 -0.35 -16.78 3.86
CA GLY A 71 -1.22 -15.75 4.41
C GLY A 71 -1.83 -14.90 3.32
N PHE A 72 -2.15 -13.65 3.66
CA PHE A 72 -2.78 -12.71 2.75
C PHE A 72 -1.93 -11.45 2.67
N ALA A 73 -1.78 -10.93 1.45
CA ALA A 73 -1.29 -9.57 1.27
C ALA A 73 -2.46 -8.62 1.54
N ASP A 74 -2.24 -7.56 2.32
CA ASP A 74 -3.32 -6.65 2.70
C ASP A 74 -3.93 -5.95 1.49
N LEU A 75 -3.10 -5.44 0.59
CA LEU A 75 -3.55 -4.81 -0.65
C LEU A 75 -2.60 -5.19 -1.78
N VAL A 76 -3.15 -5.56 -2.92
CA VAL A 76 -2.37 -5.85 -4.13
C VAL A 76 -2.95 -5.06 -5.29
N PHE A 77 -2.09 -4.32 -5.98
CA PHE A 77 -2.44 -3.54 -7.15
C PHE A 77 -1.77 -4.16 -8.36
N LEU A 78 -2.56 -4.79 -9.24
CA LEU A 78 -2.06 -5.38 -10.49
C LEU A 78 -2.41 -4.47 -11.67
N PRO A 79 -1.42 -4.10 -12.51
CA PRO A 79 -1.69 -3.20 -13.64
C PRO A 79 -2.74 -3.77 -14.58
N ARG A 80 -3.64 -2.91 -15.02
CA ARG A 80 -4.59 -3.27 -16.07
C ARG A 80 -3.86 -3.45 -17.39
N HIS A 81 -4.42 -4.24 -18.28
CA HIS A 81 -3.85 -4.48 -19.61
C HIS A 81 -3.65 -3.19 -20.42
N THR A 82 -4.44 -2.16 -20.12
CA THR A 82 -4.32 -0.84 -20.76
C THR A 82 -3.15 -0.02 -20.24
N HIS A 83 -2.54 -0.43 -19.12
CA HIS A 83 -1.43 0.29 -18.48
C HIS A 83 -0.30 -0.67 -18.10
N PRO A 84 0.26 -1.42 -19.07
CA PRO A 84 1.27 -2.43 -18.76
C PRO A 84 2.60 -1.86 -18.25
N GLU A 85 2.83 -0.56 -18.44
CA GLU A 85 4.03 0.14 -17.98
C GLU A 85 4.03 0.40 -16.49
N LYS A 86 2.87 0.32 -15.83
CA LYS A 86 2.78 0.56 -14.39
C LYS A 86 3.36 -0.61 -13.61
N PRO A 87 4.06 -0.36 -12.49
CA PRO A 87 4.53 -1.46 -11.63
C PRO A 87 3.36 -2.06 -10.86
N ALA A 88 3.46 -3.33 -10.52
CA ALA A 88 2.57 -3.91 -9.53
C ALA A 88 2.97 -3.44 -8.14
N LEU A 89 2.00 -3.31 -7.24
CA LEU A 89 2.24 -2.86 -5.87
C LEU A 89 1.70 -3.90 -4.90
N ILE A 90 2.49 -4.24 -3.89
CA ILE A 90 2.04 -5.07 -2.77
C ILE A 90 2.19 -4.22 -1.52
N ILE A 91 1.09 -3.98 -0.83
CA ILE A 91 1.06 -3.15 0.37
C ILE A 91 0.76 -4.02 1.58
N GLU A 92 1.62 -3.96 2.57
CA GLU A 92 1.44 -4.63 3.86
C GLU A 92 1.35 -3.58 4.95
N LEU A 93 0.35 -3.73 5.81
CA LEU A 93 0.06 -2.80 6.89
C LEU A 93 0.42 -3.41 8.23
N LYS A 94 1.01 -2.60 9.09
CA LYS A 94 1.30 -2.99 10.47
C LYS A 94 0.77 -1.92 11.42
N TRP A 95 0.45 -2.37 12.62
CA TRP A 95 -0.08 -1.53 13.68
C TRP A 95 0.78 -1.76 14.92
N ASP A 96 1.42 -0.70 15.41
CA ASP A 96 2.33 -0.76 16.56
C ASP A 96 3.48 -1.76 16.39
N LYS A 97 3.99 -1.88 15.15
CA LYS A 97 5.14 -2.74 14.81
C LYS A 97 6.17 -1.93 14.03
N SER A 98 6.51 -2.31 12.80
CA SER A 98 7.45 -1.54 11.97
C SER A 98 7.15 -1.68 10.49
N ALA A 99 7.51 -0.66 9.72
CA ALA A 99 7.44 -0.73 8.26
C ALA A 99 8.44 -1.73 7.71
N LEU A 100 9.63 -1.84 8.33
CA LEU A 100 10.62 -2.85 7.93
C LEU A 100 10.10 -4.27 8.12
N GLY A 101 9.40 -4.53 9.22
CA GLY A 101 8.74 -5.81 9.46
C GLY A 101 7.68 -6.12 8.41
N ALA A 102 6.94 -5.09 7.96
CA ALA A 102 5.96 -5.25 6.88
C ALA A 102 6.66 -5.67 5.58
N ILE A 103 7.76 -5.02 5.22
CA ILE A 103 8.54 -5.37 4.03
C ILE A 103 9.04 -6.82 4.11
N GLY A 104 9.57 -7.23 5.26
CA GLY A 104 10.02 -8.59 5.47
C GLY A 104 8.91 -9.62 5.25
N GLN A 105 7.71 -9.32 5.74
CA GLN A 105 6.56 -10.19 5.56
C GLN A 105 6.13 -10.30 4.09
N ILE A 106 6.18 -9.20 3.33
CA ILE A 106 5.91 -9.25 1.90
C ILE A 106 6.94 -10.14 1.20
N LYS A 107 8.22 -9.98 1.53
CA LYS A 107 9.29 -10.78 0.90
C LYS A 107 9.09 -12.27 1.12
N ASP A 108 8.64 -12.68 2.29
CA ASP A 108 8.37 -14.08 2.58
C ASP A 108 7.22 -14.64 1.73
N ARG A 109 6.29 -13.78 1.29
CA ARG A 109 5.11 -14.18 0.53
C ARG A 109 5.29 -14.07 -0.98
N VAL A 110 6.13 -13.16 -1.46
CA VAL A 110 6.27 -12.84 -2.89
C VAL A 110 6.79 -14.02 -3.71
N TYR A 111 7.61 -14.88 -3.11
CA TYR A 111 8.17 -16.03 -3.81
C TYR A 111 7.21 -17.22 -3.92
N THR A 112 6.01 -17.07 -3.37
CA THR A 112 4.96 -18.07 -3.48
C THR A 112 3.89 -17.57 -4.43
N GLU A 113 2.99 -18.46 -4.85
CA GLU A 113 1.87 -18.03 -5.69
C GLU A 113 1.06 -16.93 -5.00
N PRO A 114 0.48 -15.98 -5.74
CA PRO A 114 0.41 -15.89 -7.20
C PRO A 114 1.53 -15.05 -7.85
N PHE A 115 2.54 -14.62 -7.10
CA PHE A 115 3.53 -13.65 -7.60
C PHE A 115 4.79 -14.27 -8.21
N ALA A 116 4.96 -15.59 -8.05
CA ALA A 116 6.17 -16.30 -8.53
C ALA A 116 6.42 -16.07 -10.02
N ASP A 117 5.37 -16.04 -10.83
CA ASP A 117 5.46 -15.90 -12.29
C ASP A 117 5.29 -14.47 -12.79
N TYR A 118 5.12 -13.49 -11.88
CA TYR A 118 4.97 -12.11 -12.30
C TYR A 118 6.30 -11.57 -12.81
N LYS A 119 6.32 -11.12 -14.07
CA LYS A 119 7.54 -10.68 -14.74
C LYS A 119 7.71 -9.17 -14.84
N GLY A 120 6.70 -8.42 -14.47
CA GLY A 120 6.75 -6.97 -14.47
C GLY A 120 7.50 -6.42 -13.27
N ARG A 121 7.61 -5.10 -13.21
CA ARG A 121 8.19 -4.40 -12.09
C ARG A 121 7.29 -4.54 -10.86
N LEU A 122 7.87 -4.84 -9.72
CA LEU A 122 7.11 -5.08 -8.49
C LEU A 122 7.65 -4.21 -7.36
N LEU A 123 6.80 -3.38 -6.78
CA LEU A 123 7.13 -2.55 -5.63
C LEU A 123 6.49 -3.10 -4.37
N LEU A 124 7.29 -3.20 -3.32
CA LEU A 124 6.86 -3.62 -1.99
C LEU A 124 6.71 -2.39 -1.12
N VAL A 125 5.53 -2.21 -0.55
CA VAL A 125 5.20 -1.03 0.26
C VAL A 125 4.83 -1.48 1.66
N GLY A 126 5.69 -1.19 2.63
CA GLY A 126 5.44 -1.46 4.03
C GLY A 126 5.00 -0.19 4.74
N ILE A 127 3.89 -0.25 5.45
CA ILE A 127 3.32 0.89 6.17
C ILE A 127 3.06 0.46 7.60
N ASN A 128 3.50 1.27 8.56
CA ASN A 128 3.23 1.06 9.98
C ASN A 128 2.65 2.32 10.60
N TYR A 129 1.68 2.15 11.47
CA TYR A 129 1.16 3.21 12.32
C TYR A 129 1.46 2.90 13.79
N ASP A 130 2.04 3.87 14.50
CA ASP A 130 2.34 3.78 15.92
C ASP A 130 1.32 4.65 16.69
N ARG A 131 0.48 4.01 17.52
CA ARG A 131 -0.54 4.70 18.30
C ARG A 131 0.04 5.67 19.32
N LYS A 132 1.18 5.35 19.89
CA LYS A 132 1.78 6.17 20.95
C LYS A 132 2.31 7.48 20.41
N THR A 133 3.05 7.40 19.32
CA THR A 133 3.63 8.58 18.68
C THR A 133 2.71 9.22 17.66
N LYS A 134 1.67 8.50 17.24
CA LYS A 134 0.75 8.88 16.16
C LYS A 134 1.46 9.13 14.83
N LYS A 135 2.55 8.40 14.60
CA LYS A 135 3.36 8.54 13.39
C LYS A 135 3.10 7.39 12.43
N HIS A 136 3.09 7.74 11.15
CA HIS A 136 3.06 6.78 10.06
C HIS A 136 4.46 6.64 9.49
N GLU A 137 4.87 5.41 9.26
CA GLU A 137 6.17 5.08 8.66
C GLU A 137 5.92 4.30 7.38
N CYS A 138 6.69 4.59 6.35
CA CYS A 138 6.60 3.89 5.07
C CYS A 138 7.98 3.54 4.56
N ILE A 139 8.13 2.31 4.07
CA ILE A 139 9.33 1.86 3.37
C ILE A 139 8.86 1.27 2.04
N ILE A 140 9.52 1.65 0.95
CA ILE A 140 9.22 1.14 -0.39
C ILE A 140 10.49 0.53 -0.96
N GLU A 141 10.40 -0.71 -1.43
CA GLU A 141 11.50 -1.40 -2.08
C GLU A 141 11.02 -1.98 -3.41
N GLU A 142 11.90 -1.96 -4.41
CA GLU A 142 11.65 -2.67 -5.65
C GLU A 142 12.22 -4.08 -5.53
N LEU A 143 11.37 -5.07 -5.82
CA LEU A 143 11.83 -6.45 -5.85
C LEU A 143 12.48 -6.73 -7.18
N THR A 144 13.78 -7.06 -7.14
CA THR A 144 14.54 -7.48 -8.32
C THR A 144 14.51 -9.01 -8.38
N LYS A 145 14.00 -9.54 -9.45
CA LYS A 145 13.98 -11.00 -9.68
C LYS A 145 15.20 -11.45 -10.46
#